data_e8a7b510e03fbaa9760228abf789a3a3
#
_entry.id   e8a7b510e03fbaa9760228abf789a3a3
#
_cell.length_a   1.000
_cell.length_b   1.000
_cell.length_c   1.000
_cell.angle_alpha   90.00
_cell.angle_beta   90.00
_cell.angle_gamma   90.00
#
_symmetry.space_group_name_H-M   'P 1'
#
loop_
_entity.id
_entity.type
_entity.pdbx_description
1 polymer ?
#
loop_
_entity_poly.entity_id
_entity_poly.type
_entity_poly.pdbx_seq_one_letter_code
_entity_poly.pdbx_strand_id
1 'polypeptide(L)'
;MKEKIIFTNGLIDLAQPRLGTKVIYKTDDFFASANRIISPTIPVFKEGVFDKHGKWMDGWESRRKRTSGHDYIILKLGKPGKISKIDVDTSHFNGNQPAMVSIEGTFSSSNKINQLKWTSILAKKRVKANSHHFFSVNNKKIFSHIKFNIFP
;
A
#
# COMPACT_ATOMS: atom_id res chain seq x y z
N MET A 1 -12.21 1.95 -18.09
CA MET A 1 -11.97 1.97 -16.62
C MET A 1 -11.95 3.41 -16.14
N LYS A 2 -12.68 3.70 -15.08
CA LYS A 2 -12.62 5.03 -14.46
C LYS A 2 -11.30 5.19 -13.72
N GLU A 3 -10.58 6.25 -13.99
CA GLU A 3 -9.39 6.59 -13.22
C GLU A 3 -9.79 6.90 -11.77
N LYS A 4 -8.91 6.54 -10.85
CA LYS A 4 -9.08 6.87 -9.44
C LYS A 4 -8.95 8.38 -9.28
N ILE A 5 -10.07 9.05 -9.06
CA ILE A 5 -10.06 10.46 -8.72
C ILE A 5 -9.70 10.56 -7.24
N ILE A 6 -8.41 10.71 -6.97
CA ILE A 6 -7.96 11.09 -5.65
C ILE A 6 -8.12 12.60 -5.55
N PHE A 7 -8.95 13.05 -4.62
CA PHE A 7 -9.07 14.47 -4.32
C PHE A 7 -7.76 14.92 -3.66
N THR A 8 -6.86 15.49 -4.45
CA THR A 8 -5.49 15.74 -4.00
C THR A 8 -5.28 17.16 -3.45
N ASN A 9 -6.22 18.08 -3.60
CA ASN A 9 -6.03 19.49 -3.23
C ASN A 9 -4.70 20.07 -3.74
N GLY A 10 -4.32 19.76 -4.99
CA GLY A 10 -3.04 20.16 -5.55
C GLY A 10 -1.86 19.27 -5.19
N LEU A 11 -2.07 18.21 -4.38
CA LEU A 11 -1.06 17.22 -4.09
C LEU A 11 -0.96 16.19 -5.23
N ILE A 12 0.22 15.59 -5.37
CA ILE A 12 0.49 14.54 -6.36
C ILE A 12 0.44 13.19 -5.65
N ASP A 13 -0.24 12.22 -6.24
CA ASP A 13 -0.18 10.83 -5.77
C ASP A 13 1.16 10.20 -6.17
N LEU A 14 2.09 10.13 -5.23
CA LEU A 14 3.41 9.55 -5.47
C LEU A 14 3.38 8.03 -5.68
N ALA A 15 2.31 7.35 -5.26
CA ALA A 15 2.18 5.90 -5.43
C ALA A 15 1.75 5.50 -6.85
N GLN A 16 1.36 6.43 -7.70
CA GLN A 16 0.86 6.09 -9.03
C GLN A 16 1.95 5.52 -9.95
N PRO A 17 1.66 4.43 -10.66
CA PRO A 17 2.61 3.82 -11.60
C PRO A 17 3.01 4.76 -12.76
N ARG A 18 2.15 5.71 -13.10
CA ARG A 18 2.39 6.72 -14.14
C ARG A 18 3.65 7.55 -13.88
N LEU A 19 4.03 7.74 -12.60
CA LEU A 19 5.29 8.40 -12.22
C LEU A 19 6.49 7.45 -12.24
N GLY A 20 6.28 6.16 -12.45
CA GLY A 20 7.31 5.14 -12.40
C GLY A 20 7.39 4.40 -11.06
N THR A 21 6.44 4.60 -10.15
CA THR A 21 6.39 3.87 -8.87
C THR A 21 6.16 2.38 -9.10
N LYS A 22 6.90 1.56 -8.36
CA LYS A 22 6.89 0.10 -8.48
C LYS A 22 6.92 -0.56 -7.11
N VAL A 23 6.28 -1.72 -7.01
CA VAL A 23 6.49 -2.66 -5.90
C VAL A 23 7.80 -3.39 -6.17
N ILE A 24 8.80 -3.23 -5.29
CA ILE A 24 10.11 -3.88 -5.44
C ILE A 24 10.31 -5.05 -4.48
N TYR A 25 9.46 -5.18 -3.47
CA TYR A 25 9.51 -6.29 -2.52
C TYR A 25 8.14 -6.54 -1.90
N LYS A 26 7.89 -7.80 -1.57
CA LYS A 26 6.70 -8.28 -0.87
C LYS A 26 7.05 -9.50 -0.03
N THR A 27 6.45 -9.64 1.12
CA THR A 27 6.58 -10.85 1.93
C THR A 27 5.67 -11.96 1.44
N ASP A 28 4.45 -11.64 1.09
CA ASP A 28 3.47 -12.59 0.56
C ASP A 28 2.36 -11.84 -0.21
N ASP A 29 1.98 -12.37 -1.36
CA ASP A 29 0.86 -11.87 -2.15
C ASP A 29 0.09 -13.02 -2.83
N PHE A 30 0.01 -14.15 -2.13
CA PHE A 30 -0.53 -15.39 -2.67
C PHE A 30 -1.96 -15.24 -3.20
N PHE A 31 -2.84 -14.56 -2.47
CA PHE A 31 -4.24 -14.42 -2.87
C PHE A 31 -4.47 -13.31 -3.89
N ALA A 32 -3.76 -12.19 -3.78
CA ALA A 32 -3.85 -11.12 -4.77
C ALA A 32 -2.54 -10.33 -4.85
N SER A 33 -2.09 -10.10 -6.07
CA SER A 33 -0.79 -9.46 -6.36
C SER A 33 -0.60 -8.14 -5.64
N ALA A 34 0.57 -7.96 -5.04
CA ALA A 34 0.97 -6.72 -4.40
C ALA A 34 0.97 -5.52 -5.38
N ASN A 35 1.18 -5.74 -6.66
CA ASN A 35 1.15 -4.68 -7.66
C ASN A 35 -0.20 -3.97 -7.76
N ARG A 36 -1.28 -4.62 -7.35
CA ARG A 36 -2.62 -4.02 -7.38
C ARG A 36 -2.79 -2.89 -6.36
N ILE A 37 -1.94 -2.80 -5.32
CA ILE A 37 -2.05 -1.77 -4.29
C ILE A 37 -1.85 -0.36 -4.85
N ILE A 38 -1.07 -0.23 -5.92
CA ILE A 38 -0.80 1.06 -6.58
C ILE A 38 -1.58 1.24 -7.88
N SER A 39 -2.60 0.43 -8.11
CA SER A 39 -3.47 0.57 -9.30
C SER A 39 -4.04 1.99 -9.38
N PRO A 40 -3.98 2.64 -10.56
CA PRO A 40 -4.49 4.00 -10.72
C PRO A 40 -6.01 4.06 -10.89
N THR A 41 -6.69 2.92 -10.89
CA THR A 41 -8.14 2.83 -11.12
C THR A 41 -8.90 2.74 -9.79
N ILE A 42 -10.17 3.14 -9.82
CA ILE A 42 -11.07 2.90 -8.69
C ILE A 42 -11.17 1.38 -8.48
N PRO A 43 -11.00 0.88 -7.24
CA PRO A 43 -11.15 -0.54 -6.98
C PRO A 43 -12.51 -1.05 -7.39
N VAL A 44 -12.54 -2.22 -8.01
CA VAL A 44 -13.76 -2.87 -8.45
C VAL A 44 -13.96 -4.20 -7.73
N PHE A 45 -15.21 -4.58 -7.58
CA PHE A 45 -15.61 -5.89 -7.09
C PHE A 45 -16.20 -6.70 -8.22
N LYS A 46 -15.76 -7.96 -8.34
CA LYS A 46 -16.28 -8.91 -9.34
C LYS A 46 -16.93 -10.08 -8.61
N GLU A 47 -18.25 -10.01 -8.44
CA GLU A 47 -19.00 -11.06 -7.78
C GLU A 47 -18.87 -12.39 -8.54
N GLY A 48 -18.65 -13.47 -7.78
CA GLY A 48 -18.54 -14.81 -8.33
C GLY A 48 -17.29 -15.09 -9.16
N VAL A 49 -16.33 -14.17 -9.21
CA VAL A 49 -15.06 -14.37 -9.93
C VAL A 49 -14.01 -14.91 -8.97
N PHE A 50 -13.43 -16.04 -9.36
CA PHE A 50 -12.36 -16.71 -8.62
C PHE A 50 -11.18 -16.93 -9.56
N ASP A 51 -9.97 -16.86 -9.03
CA ASP A 51 -8.77 -17.34 -9.69
C ASP A 51 -8.28 -18.63 -9.03
N LYS A 52 -7.10 -19.11 -9.42
CA LYS A 52 -6.54 -20.36 -8.88
C LYS A 52 -6.25 -20.34 -7.38
N HIS A 53 -6.25 -19.17 -6.75
CA HIS A 53 -5.93 -19.00 -5.33
C HIS A 53 -7.13 -18.59 -4.46
N GLY A 54 -8.31 -18.40 -5.06
CA GLY A 54 -9.54 -18.07 -4.35
C GLY A 54 -10.32 -16.94 -5.00
N LYS A 55 -11.07 -16.20 -4.16
CA LYS A 55 -11.87 -15.07 -4.60
C LYS A 55 -10.99 -13.96 -5.18
N TRP A 56 -11.36 -13.46 -6.36
CA TRP A 56 -10.64 -12.36 -6.99
C TRP A 56 -10.82 -11.06 -6.19
N MET A 57 -9.70 -10.39 -5.89
CA MET A 57 -9.67 -9.11 -5.18
C MET A 57 -8.88 -8.07 -5.97
N ASP A 58 -9.40 -6.86 -6.02
CA ASP A 58 -8.72 -5.72 -6.64
C ASP A 58 -7.89 -4.96 -5.59
N GLY A 59 -6.81 -5.56 -5.20
CA GLY A 59 -5.90 -5.05 -4.19
C GLY A 59 -4.88 -6.11 -3.81
N TRP A 60 -4.00 -5.79 -2.89
CA TRP A 60 -3.05 -6.73 -2.34
C TRP A 60 -3.69 -7.59 -1.25
N GLU A 61 -3.55 -8.90 -1.35
CA GLU A 61 -4.00 -9.83 -0.33
C GLU A 61 -2.95 -10.91 -0.06
N SER A 62 -2.46 -10.94 1.18
CA SER A 62 -1.56 -11.98 1.69
C SER A 62 -2.35 -13.12 2.34
N ARG A 63 -1.66 -14.23 2.63
CA ARG A 63 -2.22 -15.37 3.36
C ARG A 63 -2.40 -15.09 4.85
N ARG A 64 -2.48 -13.87 5.30
CA ARG A 64 -2.57 -13.47 6.71
C ARG A 64 -1.55 -14.20 7.59
N LYS A 65 -0.54 -13.50 8.02
CA LYS A 65 0.52 -14.08 8.84
C LYS A 65 -0.03 -14.46 10.21
N ARG A 66 -0.07 -15.77 10.48
CA ARG A 66 -0.56 -16.34 11.75
C ARG A 66 0.55 -16.69 12.72
N THR A 67 1.81 -16.49 12.34
CA THR A 67 3.01 -16.62 13.15
C THR A 67 3.51 -15.24 13.58
N SER A 68 4.59 -15.19 14.37
CA SER A 68 5.21 -13.91 14.76
C SER A 68 5.64 -13.08 13.54
N GLY A 69 5.56 -11.76 13.67
CA GLY A 69 5.88 -10.82 12.59
C GLY A 69 4.64 -10.32 11.86
N HIS A 70 4.86 -9.72 10.71
CA HIS A 70 3.80 -9.14 9.89
C HIS A 70 4.20 -9.17 8.41
N ASP A 71 3.23 -9.00 7.54
CA ASP A 71 3.49 -8.86 6.12
C ASP A 71 3.71 -7.40 5.74
N TYR A 72 4.52 -7.19 4.71
CA TYR A 72 4.77 -5.86 4.19
C TYR A 72 5.17 -5.90 2.71
N ILE A 73 5.02 -4.74 2.10
CA ILE A 73 5.54 -4.48 0.76
C ILE A 73 6.46 -3.27 0.81
N ILE A 74 7.36 -3.17 -0.17
CA ILE A 74 8.21 -2.00 -0.37
C ILE A 74 7.94 -1.45 -1.75
N LEU A 75 7.63 -0.14 -1.79
CA LEU A 75 7.49 0.63 -3.01
C LEU A 75 8.77 1.44 -3.23
N LYS A 76 9.26 1.44 -4.47
CA LYS A 76 10.16 2.48 -4.94
C LYS A 76 9.31 3.55 -5.63
N LEU A 77 9.33 4.76 -5.11
CA LEU A 77 8.65 5.88 -5.73
C LEU A 77 9.34 6.26 -7.04
N GLY A 78 8.55 6.49 -8.08
CA GLY A 78 9.09 6.95 -9.37
C GLY A 78 9.67 8.34 -9.29
N LYS A 79 9.12 9.17 -8.40
CA LYS A 79 9.64 10.49 -8.04
C LYS A 79 9.73 10.58 -6.53
N PRO A 80 10.91 10.90 -5.98
CA PRO A 80 11.01 11.19 -4.54
C PRO A 80 10.17 12.40 -4.17
N GLY A 81 9.67 12.43 -2.95
CA GLY A 81 8.88 13.57 -2.50
C GLY A 81 8.57 13.54 -1.01
N LYS A 82 8.00 14.65 -0.55
CA LYS A 82 7.42 14.77 0.78
C LYS A 82 6.02 14.19 0.78
N ILE A 83 5.64 13.56 1.88
CA ILE A 83 4.32 12.96 2.03
C ILE A 83 3.54 13.77 3.05
N SER A 84 2.41 14.35 2.62
CA SER A 84 1.52 15.14 3.48
C SER A 84 0.30 14.36 3.91
N LYS A 85 -0.19 13.46 3.05
CA LYS A 85 -1.41 12.66 3.28
C LYS A 85 -1.21 11.26 2.77
N ILE A 86 -1.90 10.32 3.43
CA ILE A 86 -1.96 8.92 3.04
C ILE A 86 -3.41 8.51 3.03
N ASP A 87 -3.83 7.82 1.98
CA ASP A 87 -5.09 7.09 1.94
C ASP A 87 -4.80 5.59 1.94
N VAL A 88 -5.25 4.91 2.98
CA VAL A 88 -5.26 3.44 3.02
C VAL A 88 -6.67 2.99 2.68
N ASP A 89 -6.80 2.39 1.51
CA ASP A 89 -8.08 2.00 0.92
C ASP A 89 -8.30 0.50 1.08
N THR A 90 -9.33 0.13 1.83
CA THR A 90 -9.77 -1.25 2.02
C THR A 90 -11.06 -1.55 1.27
N SER A 91 -11.38 -0.79 0.22
CA SER A 91 -12.59 -1.00 -0.57
C SER A 91 -12.73 -2.46 -0.99
N HIS A 92 -13.92 -3.01 -0.77
CA HIS A 92 -14.30 -4.39 -1.07
C HIS A 92 -13.64 -5.48 -0.21
N PHE A 93 -12.74 -5.11 0.71
CA PHE A 93 -12.22 -6.03 1.71
C PHE A 93 -13.19 -6.09 2.88
N ASN A 94 -13.94 -7.18 3.00
CA ASN A 94 -14.98 -7.39 4.00
C ASN A 94 -14.67 -8.64 4.83
N GLY A 95 -13.79 -8.49 5.83
CA GLY A 95 -13.32 -9.58 6.69
C GLY A 95 -11.91 -10.05 6.40
N ASN A 96 -11.36 -9.74 5.24
CA ASN A 96 -9.99 -10.07 4.83
C ASN A 96 -9.03 -8.88 4.89
N GLN A 97 -9.48 -7.71 5.35
CA GLN A 97 -8.60 -6.57 5.61
C GLN A 97 -7.72 -6.84 6.85
N PRO A 98 -6.54 -6.20 6.93
CA PRO A 98 -5.74 -6.27 8.16
C PRO A 98 -6.44 -5.54 9.31
N ALA A 99 -6.08 -5.88 10.54
CA ALA A 99 -6.57 -5.15 11.72
C ALA A 99 -5.92 -3.77 11.83
N MET A 100 -4.63 -3.69 11.52
CA MET A 100 -3.83 -2.46 11.64
C MET A 100 -2.84 -2.36 10.49
N VAL A 101 -2.42 -1.12 10.23
CA VAL A 101 -1.37 -0.80 9.26
C VAL A 101 -0.38 0.18 9.86
N SER A 102 0.84 0.21 9.32
CA SER A 102 1.83 1.28 9.58
C SER A 102 2.63 1.55 8.31
N ILE A 103 3.28 2.70 8.26
CA ILE A 103 4.05 3.11 7.09
C ILE A 103 5.38 3.67 7.53
N GLU A 104 6.43 3.22 6.86
CA GLU A 104 7.79 3.70 7.03
C GLU A 104 8.31 4.19 5.70
N GLY A 105 9.29 5.07 5.74
CA GLY A 105 9.93 5.59 4.54
C GLY A 105 11.43 5.73 4.71
N THR A 106 12.12 5.84 3.59
CA THR A 106 13.55 6.12 3.54
C THR A 106 13.89 6.89 2.27
N PHE A 107 15.01 7.57 2.28
CA PHE A 107 15.62 8.14 1.08
C PHE A 107 16.93 7.40 0.81
N SER A 108 17.01 6.72 -0.32
CA SER A 108 18.19 5.94 -0.69
C SER A 108 18.35 5.88 -2.20
N SER A 109 19.58 5.89 -2.65
CA SER A 109 19.91 5.59 -4.04
C SER A 109 19.98 4.08 -4.33
N SER A 110 20.02 3.25 -3.28
CA SER A 110 20.04 1.78 -3.38
C SER A 110 18.63 1.21 -3.35
N ASN A 111 18.38 0.16 -4.13
CA ASN A 111 17.18 -0.67 -4.08
C ASN A 111 17.43 -2.00 -3.35
N LYS A 112 18.60 -2.19 -2.77
CA LYS A 112 18.91 -3.40 -1.98
C LYS A 112 18.20 -3.33 -0.65
N ILE A 113 17.27 -4.25 -0.42
CA ILE A 113 16.35 -4.24 0.73
C ILE A 113 17.10 -4.18 2.07
N ASN A 114 18.20 -4.92 2.19
CA ASN A 114 19.00 -4.97 3.41
C ASN A 114 19.81 -3.69 3.69
N GLN A 115 19.88 -2.77 2.74
CA GLN A 115 20.58 -1.48 2.88
C GLN A 115 19.61 -0.33 3.20
N LEU A 116 18.31 -0.57 3.19
CA LEU A 116 17.30 0.45 3.44
C LEU A 116 17.10 0.61 4.95
N LYS A 117 17.26 1.85 5.44
CA LYS A 117 17.04 2.21 6.85
C LYS A 117 15.73 2.98 6.98
N TRP A 118 14.80 2.44 7.72
CA TRP A 118 13.43 2.93 7.78
C TRP A 118 13.19 3.96 8.88
N THR A 119 12.40 4.97 8.55
CA THR A 119 11.89 5.98 9.48
C THR A 119 10.37 5.90 9.48
N SER A 120 9.75 5.94 10.66
CA SER A 120 8.29 5.93 10.76
C SER A 120 7.67 7.18 10.11
N ILE A 121 6.71 6.96 9.24
CA ILE A 121 5.86 8.01 8.65
C ILE A 121 4.50 7.99 9.33
N LEU A 122 3.92 6.82 9.50
CA LEU A 122 2.63 6.60 10.15
C LEU A 122 2.76 5.45 11.13
N ALA A 123 2.55 5.74 12.42
CA ALA A 123 2.48 4.70 13.45
C ALA A 123 1.29 3.78 13.22
N LYS A 124 1.24 2.63 13.90
CA LYS A 124 0.14 1.68 13.76
C LYS A 124 -1.21 2.34 13.93
N LYS A 125 -2.08 2.13 12.94
CA LYS A 125 -3.47 2.62 12.92
C LYS A 125 -4.41 1.47 12.62
N ARG A 126 -5.54 1.44 13.31
CA ARG A 126 -6.62 0.51 12.98
C ARG A 126 -7.24 0.88 11.64
N VAL A 127 -7.60 -0.12 10.87
CA VAL A 127 -8.37 0.05 9.65
C VAL A 127 -9.64 -0.78 9.72
N LYS A 128 -10.66 -0.31 9.00
CA LYS A 128 -11.98 -0.92 8.92
C LYS A 128 -12.15 -1.62 7.58
N ALA A 129 -13.13 -2.49 7.50
CA ALA A 129 -13.55 -3.09 6.24
C ALA A 129 -14.13 -2.04 5.29
N ASN A 130 -13.92 -2.23 4.00
CA ASN A 130 -14.58 -1.50 2.92
C ASN A 130 -14.64 0.01 3.14
N SER A 131 -13.47 0.63 3.39
CA SER A 131 -13.38 2.05 3.77
C SER A 131 -12.10 2.70 3.25
N HIS A 132 -12.17 4.00 3.04
CA HIS A 132 -10.98 4.84 2.89
C HIS A 132 -10.53 5.34 4.26
N HIS A 133 -9.22 5.41 4.48
CA HIS A 133 -8.62 5.89 5.71
C HIS A 133 -7.61 6.97 5.35
N PHE A 134 -7.97 8.23 5.62
CA PHE A 134 -7.14 9.38 5.31
C PHE A 134 -6.35 9.79 6.55
N PHE A 135 -5.03 9.78 6.43
CA PHE A 135 -4.13 10.18 7.50
C PHE A 135 -3.29 11.38 7.06
N SER A 136 -3.19 12.37 7.95
CA SER A 136 -2.27 13.50 7.77
C SER A 136 -0.89 13.12 8.32
N VAL A 137 0.16 13.57 7.64
CA VAL A 137 1.54 13.28 7.98
C VAL A 137 2.30 14.58 8.18
N ASN A 138 2.99 14.71 9.32
CA ASN A 138 3.79 15.89 9.65
C ASN A 138 5.28 15.75 9.33
N ASN A 139 5.69 14.65 8.71
CA ASN A 139 7.08 14.43 8.35
C ASN A 139 7.43 15.26 7.11
N LYS A 140 8.43 16.12 7.23
CA LYS A 140 8.87 17.00 6.13
C LYS A 140 10.05 16.44 5.32
N LYS A 141 10.47 15.21 5.60
CA LYS A 141 11.57 14.56 4.87
C LYS A 141 11.11 14.15 3.48
N ILE A 142 12.09 14.06 2.57
CA ILE A 142 11.87 13.51 1.22
C ILE A 142 12.11 12.01 1.29
N PHE A 143 11.20 11.23 0.71
CA PHE A 143 11.29 9.78 0.64
C PHE A 143 11.43 9.30 -0.81
N SER A 144 12.23 8.28 -1.01
CA SER A 144 12.35 7.55 -2.28
C SER A 144 11.72 6.17 -2.23
N HIS A 145 11.56 5.61 -1.03
CA HIS A 145 11.02 4.28 -0.79
C HIS A 145 10.02 4.32 0.36
N ILE A 146 8.97 3.52 0.23
CA ILE A 146 7.90 3.38 1.22
C ILE A 146 7.75 1.92 1.58
N LYS A 147 7.69 1.63 2.87
CA LYS A 147 7.35 0.30 3.40
C LYS A 147 5.97 0.34 4.01
N PHE A 148 5.06 -0.41 3.44
CA PHE A 148 3.69 -0.55 3.93
C PHE A 148 3.55 -1.86 4.68
N ASN A 149 3.26 -1.77 5.98
CA ASN A 149 3.13 -2.90 6.88
C ASN A 149 1.66 -3.17 7.17
N ILE A 150 1.28 -4.45 7.17
CA ILE A 150 -0.05 -4.89 7.58
C ILE A 150 0.08 -5.87 8.74
N PHE A 151 -0.80 -5.73 9.72
CA PHE A 151 -0.83 -6.56 10.93
C PHE A 151 -2.16 -7.31 10.99
N PRO A 152 -2.12 -8.64 11.21
CA PRO A 152 -3.32 -9.48 11.20
C PRO A 152 -4.33 -9.14 12.30
#